data_59f7af5ead195ec72692812bac3162f0
#
_entry.id   59f7af5ead195ec72692812bac3162f0
#
_cell.length_a   1.000
_cell.length_b   1.000
_cell.length_c   1.000
_cell.angle_alpha   90.00
_cell.angle_beta   90.00
_cell.angle_gamma   90.00
#
_symmetry.space_group_name_H-M   'P 1'
#
loop_
_entity.id
_entity.type
_entity.pdbx_description
1 polymer ?
#
loop_
_entity_poly.entity_id
_entity_poly.type
_entity_poly.pdbx_seq_one_letter_code
_entity_poly.pdbx_strand_id
1 'polypeptide(L)'
;MAAQIINKVANSQLITIDLEDFYPKGNRIVFDIKDWLYEELILREKDFREQVKNHNWSQYQGDYIALSCSVEAIIPSWAYLLLTTKLTEFAQKVVVGNLELLETVLFNDIITNLNITEYQDKRLIIKGCSNKPIPQSAYTLLVSKIQPICKSIMFGEACSTVPLFKKK
;
A
#
# COMPACT_ATOMS: atom_id res chain seq x y z
N MET A 1 40.48 -22.63 -27.14
CA MET A 1 40.25 -21.50 -26.24
C MET A 1 38.75 -21.38 -25.99
N ALA A 2 38.28 -21.76 -24.81
CA ALA A 2 36.88 -21.67 -24.48
C ALA A 2 36.53 -20.18 -24.24
N ALA A 3 35.57 -19.65 -25.00
CA ALA A 3 35.07 -18.32 -24.79
C ALA A 3 34.37 -18.28 -23.41
N GLN A 4 34.91 -17.54 -22.46
CA GLN A 4 34.26 -17.28 -21.19
C GLN A 4 32.96 -16.53 -21.47
N ILE A 5 31.82 -17.16 -21.16
CA ILE A 5 30.51 -16.52 -21.21
C ILE A 5 30.48 -15.48 -20.08
N ILE A 6 30.84 -14.25 -20.39
CA ILE A 6 30.74 -13.12 -19.43
C ILE A 6 29.25 -12.84 -19.25
N ASN A 7 28.73 -13.12 -18.07
CA ASN A 7 27.36 -12.75 -17.70
C ASN A 7 27.25 -11.21 -17.64
N LYS A 8 26.89 -10.60 -18.79
CA LYS A 8 26.78 -9.14 -18.92
C LYS A 8 25.71 -8.53 -18.00
N VAL A 9 24.76 -9.35 -17.50
CA VAL A 9 23.69 -8.92 -16.59
C VAL A 9 24.24 -8.76 -15.17
N ALA A 10 25.12 -9.63 -14.71
CA ALA A 10 25.75 -9.54 -13.38
C ALA A 10 26.72 -8.33 -13.26
N ASN A 11 27.29 -7.87 -14.39
CA ASN A 11 28.18 -6.71 -14.44
C ASN A 11 27.46 -5.40 -14.85
N SER A 12 26.17 -5.46 -15.19
CA SER A 12 25.40 -4.26 -15.50
C SER A 12 24.99 -3.58 -14.17
N GLN A 13 25.18 -2.27 -14.11
CA GLN A 13 24.65 -1.42 -13.00
C GLN A 13 23.10 -1.32 -13.09
N LEU A 14 22.45 -2.42 -13.44
CA LEU A 14 21.01 -2.51 -13.62
C LEU A 14 20.38 -3.08 -12.36
N ILE A 15 19.45 -2.34 -11.76
CA ILE A 15 18.70 -2.77 -10.58
C ILE A 15 17.24 -2.94 -10.97
N THR A 16 16.67 -4.06 -10.61
CA THR A 16 15.23 -4.29 -10.74
C THR A 16 14.54 -3.98 -9.43
N ILE A 17 13.51 -3.14 -9.48
CA ILE A 17 12.67 -2.78 -8.33
C ILE A 17 11.33 -3.49 -8.52
N ASP A 18 11.01 -4.40 -7.61
CA ASP A 18 9.71 -5.07 -7.53
C ASP A 18 8.93 -4.50 -6.35
N LEU A 19 7.80 -3.86 -6.61
CA LEU A 19 6.97 -3.30 -5.54
C LEU A 19 6.33 -4.38 -4.64
N GLU A 20 6.25 -5.63 -5.11
CA GLU A 20 5.81 -6.73 -4.26
C GLU A 20 6.76 -6.99 -3.08
N ASP A 21 8.05 -6.72 -3.23
CA ASP A 21 9.04 -6.91 -2.18
C ASP A 21 8.78 -6.00 -0.97
N PHE A 22 8.07 -4.88 -1.20
CA PHE A 22 7.68 -3.94 -0.16
C PHE A 22 6.26 -4.18 0.38
N TYR A 23 5.53 -5.17 -0.14
CA TYR A 23 4.15 -5.43 0.27
C TYR A 23 4.09 -5.86 1.74
N PRO A 24 3.43 -5.07 2.62
CA PRO A 24 3.47 -5.33 4.05
C PRO A 24 2.70 -6.60 4.42
N LYS A 25 3.27 -7.38 5.35
CA LYS A 25 2.61 -8.57 5.90
C LYS A 25 1.48 -8.15 6.83
N GLY A 26 0.39 -8.91 6.85
CA GLY A 26 -0.81 -8.67 7.65
C GLY A 26 -2.06 -8.76 6.79
N ASN A 27 -3.19 -9.04 7.42
CA ASN A 27 -4.46 -9.13 6.71
C ASN A 27 -5.00 -7.73 6.39
N ARG A 28 -5.81 -7.65 5.34
CA ARG A 28 -6.60 -6.47 4.98
C ARG A 28 -8.03 -6.75 5.35
N ILE A 29 -8.54 -6.03 6.32
CA ILE A 29 -9.87 -6.21 6.88
C ILE A 29 -10.74 -5.01 6.53
N VAL A 30 -11.91 -5.26 5.97
CA VAL A 30 -12.95 -4.25 5.89
C VAL A 30 -13.76 -4.29 7.17
N PHE A 31 -13.74 -3.19 7.91
CA PHE A 31 -14.64 -2.99 9.04
C PHE A 31 -15.85 -2.21 8.54
N ASP A 32 -16.96 -2.91 8.33
CA ASP A 32 -18.18 -2.29 7.83
C ASP A 32 -19.05 -1.80 8.99
N ILE A 33 -19.28 -0.49 9.05
CA ILE A 33 -20.10 0.14 10.10
C ILE A 33 -21.59 -0.22 9.92
N LYS A 34 -22.01 -0.63 8.75
CA LYS A 34 -23.39 -1.03 8.45
C LYS A 34 -23.97 -1.96 9.52
N ASP A 35 -23.22 -2.98 9.92
CA ASP A 35 -23.67 -3.98 10.89
C ASP A 35 -23.91 -3.40 12.31
N TRP A 36 -23.49 -2.16 12.53
CA TRP A 36 -23.62 -1.43 13.79
C TRP A 36 -24.70 -0.35 13.77
N LEU A 37 -25.40 -0.24 12.65
CA LEU A 37 -26.50 0.71 12.47
C LEU A 37 -27.84 0.08 12.87
N TYR A 38 -28.71 0.90 13.42
CA TYR A 38 -30.11 0.52 13.62
C TYR A 38 -30.82 0.44 12.26
N GLU A 39 -31.42 -0.73 11.94
CA GLU A 39 -32.06 -1.02 10.67
C GLU A 39 -31.17 -0.72 9.42
N GLU A 40 -29.85 -0.86 9.57
CA GLU A 40 -28.85 -0.54 8.54
C GLU A 40 -28.92 0.90 8.00
N LEU A 41 -29.54 1.82 8.73
CA LEU A 41 -29.79 3.19 8.27
C LEU A 41 -29.31 4.26 9.24
N ILE A 42 -29.48 4.06 10.55
CA ILE A 42 -29.31 5.10 11.55
C ILE A 42 -28.28 4.70 12.59
N LEU A 43 -27.26 5.55 12.76
CA LEU A 43 -26.33 5.40 13.88
C LEU A 43 -26.96 5.99 15.15
N ARG A 44 -27.30 5.11 16.10
CA ARG A 44 -27.76 5.49 17.43
C ARG A 44 -26.57 5.53 18.39
N GLU A 45 -26.22 6.68 18.91
CA GLU A 45 -25.01 6.86 19.70
C GLU A 45 -24.88 5.87 20.87
N LYS A 46 -25.95 5.68 21.63
CA LYS A 46 -25.97 4.76 22.79
C LYS A 46 -25.63 3.33 22.37
N ASP A 47 -26.31 2.82 21.35
CA ASP A 47 -26.16 1.45 20.87
C ASP A 47 -24.76 1.25 20.26
N PHE A 48 -24.29 2.23 19.51
CA PHE A 48 -22.96 2.22 18.91
C PHE A 48 -21.86 2.18 19.98
N ARG A 49 -21.98 3.00 21.03
CA ARG A 49 -21.02 2.98 22.16
C ARG A 49 -21.04 1.68 22.93
N GLU A 50 -22.19 1.05 23.06
CA GLU A 50 -22.32 -0.25 23.70
C GLU A 50 -21.62 -1.33 22.86
N GLN A 51 -21.79 -1.33 21.54
CA GLN A 51 -21.06 -2.21 20.63
C GLN A 51 -19.56 -1.99 20.69
N VAL A 52 -19.08 -0.73 20.69
CA VAL A 52 -17.66 -0.39 20.87
C VAL A 52 -17.10 -0.98 22.17
N LYS A 53 -17.88 -0.93 23.27
CA LYS A 53 -17.46 -1.46 24.57
C LYS A 53 -17.34 -2.98 24.58
N ASN A 54 -18.24 -3.67 23.87
CA ASN A 54 -18.38 -5.13 23.94
C ASN A 54 -17.60 -5.84 22.83
N HIS A 55 -17.07 -5.11 21.86
CA HIS A 55 -16.36 -5.70 20.71
C HIS A 55 -14.97 -6.20 21.09
N ASN A 56 -14.56 -7.34 20.53
CA ASN A 56 -13.20 -7.86 20.72
C ASN A 56 -12.22 -7.19 19.76
N TRP A 57 -11.56 -6.14 20.22
CA TRP A 57 -10.61 -5.38 19.40
C TRP A 57 -9.30 -6.12 19.16
N SER A 58 -8.87 -7.01 20.07
CA SER A 58 -7.60 -7.73 19.94
C SER A 58 -7.55 -8.68 18.75
N GLN A 59 -8.71 -9.02 18.14
CA GLN A 59 -8.75 -9.84 16.93
C GLN A 59 -8.07 -9.19 15.72
N TYR A 60 -7.88 -7.86 15.75
CA TYR A 60 -7.25 -7.09 14.68
C TYR A 60 -5.74 -6.90 14.88
N GLN A 61 -5.14 -7.69 15.76
CA GLN A 61 -3.72 -7.56 16.07
C GLN A 61 -2.84 -7.77 14.83
N GLY A 62 -2.12 -6.72 14.44
CA GLY A 62 -1.21 -6.75 13.29
C GLY A 62 -1.87 -6.61 11.92
N ASP A 63 -3.18 -6.37 11.87
CA ASP A 63 -3.93 -6.22 10.62
C ASP A 63 -3.99 -4.75 10.14
N TYR A 64 -4.39 -4.58 8.89
CA TYR A 64 -4.63 -3.30 8.23
C TYR A 64 -6.14 -3.14 8.00
N ILE A 65 -6.73 -2.04 8.48
CA ILE A 65 -8.17 -1.88 8.55
C ILE A 65 -8.65 -0.78 7.61
N ALA A 66 -9.60 -1.14 6.75
CA ALA A 66 -10.40 -0.20 5.97
C ALA A 66 -11.75 -0.02 6.68
N LEU A 67 -11.97 1.16 7.29
CA LEU A 67 -13.26 1.53 7.88
C LEU A 67 -14.18 2.04 6.79
N SER A 68 -15.31 1.39 6.60
CA SER A 68 -16.29 1.78 5.58
C SER A 68 -17.72 1.60 6.08
N CYS A 69 -18.66 2.12 5.31
CA CYS A 69 -20.07 1.84 5.44
C CYS A 69 -20.60 1.47 4.06
N SER A 70 -21.08 0.23 3.89
CA SER A 70 -21.53 -0.28 2.60
C SER A 70 -22.96 0.14 2.23
N VAL A 71 -23.65 0.86 3.10
CA VAL A 71 -24.99 1.41 2.87
C VAL A 71 -24.97 2.94 2.85
N GLU A 72 -25.95 3.55 2.22
CA GLU A 72 -26.15 4.99 2.21
C GLU A 72 -26.71 5.47 3.57
N ALA A 73 -25.82 5.61 4.55
CA ALA A 73 -26.12 6.12 5.87
C ALA A 73 -25.22 7.31 6.19
N ILE A 74 -25.75 8.27 6.96
CA ILE A 74 -24.95 9.40 7.45
C ILE A 74 -24.21 8.94 8.70
N ILE A 75 -22.90 8.72 8.55
CA ILE A 75 -22.02 8.35 9.66
C ILE A 75 -21.33 9.62 10.17
N PRO A 76 -21.61 10.04 11.42
CA PRO A 76 -20.93 11.19 12.00
C PRO A 76 -19.42 10.94 12.14
N SER A 77 -18.60 11.94 11.92
CA SER A 77 -17.13 11.82 12.01
C SER A 77 -16.65 11.25 13.34
N TRP A 78 -17.32 11.56 14.45
CA TRP A 78 -16.95 11.04 15.77
C TRP A 78 -17.01 9.51 15.86
N ALA A 79 -17.89 8.85 15.08
CA ALA A 79 -17.98 7.40 15.07
C ALA A 79 -16.70 6.75 14.48
N TYR A 80 -16.22 7.27 13.35
CA TYR A 80 -14.94 6.84 12.78
C TYR A 80 -13.77 7.11 13.75
N LEU A 81 -13.75 8.27 14.38
CA LEU A 81 -12.71 8.61 15.34
C LEU A 81 -12.74 7.68 16.56
N LEU A 82 -13.92 7.36 17.09
CA LEU A 82 -14.06 6.43 18.20
C LEU A 82 -13.59 5.02 17.85
N LEU A 83 -13.95 4.50 16.68
CA LEU A 83 -13.45 3.21 16.21
C LEU A 83 -11.93 3.25 16.04
N THR A 84 -11.40 4.32 15.47
CA THR A 84 -9.95 4.50 15.30
C THR A 84 -9.21 4.44 16.63
N THR A 85 -9.71 5.08 17.70
CA THR A 85 -9.06 5.02 19.02
C THR A 85 -8.95 3.59 19.58
N LYS A 86 -9.87 2.70 19.21
CA LYS A 86 -9.84 1.31 19.62
C LYS A 86 -8.95 0.45 18.73
N LEU A 87 -9.05 0.65 17.44
CA LEU A 87 -8.30 -0.13 16.46
C LEU A 87 -6.81 0.15 16.51
N THR A 88 -6.38 1.38 16.77
CA THR A 88 -4.96 1.75 16.83
C THR A 88 -4.17 1.09 17.96
N GLU A 89 -4.85 0.50 18.94
CA GLU A 89 -4.20 -0.30 19.97
C GLU A 89 -3.70 -1.65 19.44
N PHE A 90 -4.27 -2.16 18.35
CA PHE A 90 -4.04 -3.51 17.82
C PHE A 90 -3.63 -3.51 16.34
N ALA A 91 -4.30 -2.73 15.52
CA ALA A 91 -4.07 -2.68 14.08
C ALA A 91 -2.80 -1.90 13.72
N GLN A 92 -2.16 -2.32 12.63
CA GLN A 92 -0.98 -1.64 12.05
C GLN A 92 -1.34 -0.29 11.43
N LYS A 93 -2.50 -0.22 10.79
CA LYS A 93 -3.01 0.99 10.12
C LYS A 93 -4.53 0.95 10.06
N VAL A 94 -5.15 2.10 10.22
CA VAL A 94 -6.59 2.30 10.06
C VAL A 94 -6.81 3.42 9.04
N VAL A 95 -7.64 3.16 8.05
CA VAL A 95 -7.97 4.12 6.98
C VAL A 95 -9.47 4.15 6.80
N VAL A 96 -10.07 5.32 6.70
CA VAL A 96 -11.49 5.46 6.35
C VAL A 96 -11.61 5.40 4.83
N GLY A 97 -12.25 4.36 4.32
CA GLY A 97 -12.41 4.10 2.89
C GLY A 97 -12.43 2.60 2.57
N ASN A 98 -12.22 2.26 1.31
CA ASN A 98 -12.16 0.90 0.82
C ASN A 98 -10.74 0.31 0.85
N LEU A 99 -10.59 -0.96 0.46
CA LEU A 99 -9.28 -1.63 0.42
C LEU A 99 -8.31 -0.99 -0.57
N GLU A 100 -8.78 -0.45 -1.67
CA GLU A 100 -7.94 0.24 -2.66
C GLU A 100 -7.29 1.50 -2.07
N LEU A 101 -8.07 2.28 -1.32
CA LEU A 101 -7.54 3.44 -0.60
C LEU A 101 -6.57 3.03 0.51
N LEU A 102 -6.87 1.95 1.23
CA LEU A 102 -5.96 1.39 2.23
C LEU A 102 -4.60 1.04 1.61
N GLU A 103 -4.56 0.30 0.50
CA GLU A 103 -3.32 -0.04 -0.19
C GLU A 103 -2.61 1.23 -0.71
N THR A 104 -3.36 2.20 -1.20
CA THR A 104 -2.79 3.49 -1.64
C THR A 104 -2.08 4.21 -0.51
N VAL A 105 -2.68 4.27 0.68
CA VAL A 105 -2.07 4.90 1.86
C VAL A 105 -0.85 4.12 2.34
N LEU A 106 -0.92 2.78 2.37
CA LEU A 106 0.21 1.93 2.77
C LEU A 106 1.42 2.14 1.84
N PHE A 107 1.22 2.11 0.53
CA PHE A 107 2.31 2.31 -0.43
C PHE A 107 2.83 3.75 -0.43
N ASN A 108 1.97 4.74 -0.17
CA ASN A 108 2.44 6.11 0.01
C ASN A 108 3.42 6.22 1.18
N ASP A 109 3.10 5.63 2.32
CA ASP A 109 3.96 5.62 3.50
C ASP A 109 5.28 4.88 3.21
N ILE A 110 5.22 3.71 2.57
CA ILE A 110 6.38 2.89 2.23
C ILE A 110 7.32 3.67 1.29
N ILE A 111 6.79 4.19 0.19
CA ILE A 111 7.61 4.87 -0.82
C ILE A 111 8.17 6.19 -0.27
N THR A 112 7.38 6.93 0.51
CA THR A 112 7.85 8.16 1.15
C THR A 112 9.08 7.89 2.03
N ASN A 113 9.09 6.80 2.79
CA ASN A 113 10.18 6.44 3.69
C ASN A 113 11.27 5.55 3.04
N LEU A 114 11.10 5.16 1.78
CA LEU A 114 12.05 4.30 1.07
C LEU A 114 13.42 4.98 0.95
N ASN A 115 14.47 4.30 1.41
CA ASN A 115 15.83 4.74 1.15
C ASN A 115 16.19 4.48 -0.31
N ILE A 116 16.49 5.53 -1.05
CA ILE A 116 16.78 5.48 -2.48
C ILE A 116 18.27 5.66 -2.81
N THR A 117 19.14 5.70 -1.82
CA THR A 117 20.59 5.97 -2.00
C THR A 117 21.24 4.95 -2.93
N GLU A 118 20.82 3.69 -2.88
CA GLU A 118 21.34 2.63 -3.74
C GLU A 118 21.02 2.82 -5.23
N TYR A 119 20.02 3.65 -5.56
CA TYR A 119 19.57 3.93 -6.93
C TYR A 119 20.32 5.09 -7.58
N GLN A 120 21.20 5.77 -6.83
CA GLN A 120 21.99 6.89 -7.31
C GLN A 120 22.81 6.49 -8.54
N ASP A 121 22.62 7.20 -9.66
CA ASP A 121 23.30 7.02 -10.94
C ASP A 121 23.17 5.60 -11.54
N LYS A 122 22.16 4.83 -11.10
CA LYS A 122 21.87 3.47 -11.59
C LYS A 122 20.86 3.48 -12.74
N ARG A 123 20.87 2.38 -13.50
CA ARG A 123 19.84 2.06 -14.48
C ARG A 123 18.80 1.18 -13.78
N LEU A 124 17.55 1.58 -13.81
CA LEU A 124 16.49 0.93 -13.04
C LEU A 124 15.46 0.29 -13.97
N ILE A 125 15.00 -0.89 -13.61
CA ILE A 125 13.79 -1.51 -14.15
C ILE A 125 12.77 -1.58 -13.02
N ILE A 126 11.60 -1.00 -13.25
CA ILE A 126 10.44 -1.19 -12.38
C ILE A 126 9.67 -2.38 -12.94
N LYS A 127 9.52 -3.44 -12.16
CA LYS A 127 8.79 -4.64 -12.57
C LYS A 127 7.31 -4.33 -12.77
N GLY A 128 6.74 -4.78 -13.91
CA GLY A 128 5.38 -4.44 -14.29
C GLY A 128 4.32 -5.44 -13.88
N CYS A 129 4.72 -6.71 -13.67
CA CYS A 129 3.80 -7.77 -13.25
C CYS A 129 3.80 -7.90 -11.73
N SER A 130 2.60 -7.98 -11.14
CA SER A 130 2.42 -8.17 -9.70
C SER A 130 1.32 -9.18 -9.43
N ASN A 131 1.55 -10.09 -8.46
CA ASN A 131 0.53 -10.98 -7.91
C ASN A 131 -0.19 -10.35 -6.70
N LYS A 132 0.29 -9.19 -6.24
CA LYS A 132 -0.29 -8.41 -5.15
C LYS A 132 -1.06 -7.21 -5.69
N PRO A 133 -2.05 -6.71 -4.97
CA PRO A 133 -2.82 -5.54 -5.37
C PRO A 133 -2.01 -4.25 -5.17
N ILE A 134 -1.00 -4.06 -6.02
CA ILE A 134 -0.19 -2.84 -6.00
C ILE A 134 -0.98 -1.70 -6.66
N PRO A 135 -1.27 -0.60 -5.95
CA PRO A 135 -2.02 0.51 -6.53
C PRO A 135 -1.20 1.23 -7.59
N GLN A 136 -1.86 1.70 -8.65
CA GLN A 136 -1.20 2.43 -9.74
C GLN A 136 -0.45 3.67 -9.25
N SER A 137 -0.94 4.32 -8.20
CA SER A 137 -0.28 5.44 -7.54
C SER A 137 1.10 5.11 -6.97
N ALA A 138 1.34 3.87 -6.55
CA ALA A 138 2.64 3.44 -6.04
C ALA A 138 3.73 3.53 -7.11
N TYR A 139 3.43 3.13 -8.34
CA TYR A 139 4.36 3.24 -9.46
C TYR A 139 4.71 4.69 -9.79
N THR A 140 3.71 5.58 -9.81
CA THR A 140 3.92 7.00 -10.10
C THR A 140 4.71 7.70 -9.00
N LEU A 141 4.43 7.39 -7.74
CA LEU A 141 5.19 7.90 -6.59
C LEU A 141 6.65 7.43 -6.62
N LEU A 142 6.88 6.14 -6.91
CA LEU A 142 8.23 5.59 -7.03
C LEU A 142 9.00 6.31 -8.13
N VAL A 143 8.44 6.43 -9.34
CA VAL A 143 9.09 7.13 -10.46
C VAL A 143 9.44 8.56 -10.08
N SER A 144 8.50 9.30 -9.50
CA SER A 144 8.73 10.70 -9.06
C SER A 144 9.88 10.82 -8.07
N LYS A 145 10.02 9.82 -7.18
CA LYS A 145 11.06 9.81 -6.14
C LYS A 145 12.46 9.46 -6.68
N ILE A 146 12.54 8.47 -7.59
CA ILE A 146 13.85 7.96 -8.07
C ILE A 146 14.38 8.70 -9.31
N GLN A 147 13.51 9.29 -10.12
CA GLN A 147 13.91 9.97 -11.36
C GLN A 147 15.00 11.03 -11.18
N PRO A 148 14.99 11.88 -10.12
CA PRO A 148 16.02 12.92 -9.97
C PRO A 148 17.43 12.38 -9.79
N ILE A 149 17.57 11.15 -9.25
CA ILE A 149 18.87 10.60 -8.86
C ILE A 149 19.37 9.48 -9.77
N CYS A 150 18.49 8.79 -10.50
CA CYS A 150 18.88 7.65 -11.33
C CYS A 150 19.39 8.06 -12.72
N LYS A 151 20.04 7.12 -13.41
CA LYS A 151 20.53 7.30 -14.77
C LYS A 151 19.45 7.02 -15.82
N SER A 152 18.62 6.02 -15.62
CA SER A 152 17.51 5.69 -16.50
C SER A 152 16.47 4.85 -15.77
N ILE A 153 15.23 4.91 -16.26
CA ILE A 153 14.09 4.11 -15.78
C ILE A 153 13.48 3.39 -16.97
N MET A 154 13.24 2.10 -16.80
CA MET A 154 12.47 1.24 -17.70
C MET A 154 11.36 0.57 -16.92
N PHE A 155 10.30 0.15 -17.59
CA PHE A 155 9.17 -0.55 -16.98
C PHE A 155 8.94 -1.89 -17.70
N GLY A 156 8.69 -2.94 -16.96
CA GLY A 156 8.41 -4.28 -17.48
C GLY A 156 9.35 -5.34 -16.93
N GLU A 157 9.50 -6.43 -17.67
CA GLU A 157 10.42 -7.51 -17.34
C GLU A 157 11.76 -7.32 -18.07
N ALA A 158 12.84 -7.89 -17.55
CA ALA A 158 14.18 -7.73 -18.12
C ALA A 158 14.29 -8.14 -19.61
N CYS A 159 13.41 -9.05 -20.06
CA CYS A 159 13.32 -9.50 -21.44
C CYS A 159 12.44 -8.62 -22.34
N SER A 160 11.58 -7.76 -21.74
CA SER A 160 10.64 -6.91 -22.48
C SER A 160 10.35 -5.65 -21.66
N THR A 161 11.13 -4.61 -21.88
CA THR A 161 11.02 -3.34 -21.14
C THR A 161 10.57 -2.19 -22.03
N VAL A 162 9.81 -1.28 -21.45
CA VAL A 162 9.44 0.00 -22.04
C VAL A 162 10.32 1.10 -21.41
N PRO A 163 11.13 1.82 -22.22
CA PRO A 163 11.90 2.94 -21.70
C PRO A 163 10.98 4.09 -21.25
N LEU A 164 11.19 4.61 -20.03
CA LEU A 164 10.42 5.73 -19.48
C LEU A 164 11.24 7.01 -19.38
N PHE A 165 12.48 6.89 -18.92
CA PHE A 165 13.35 8.03 -18.65
C PHE A 165 14.81 7.68 -18.90
N LYS A 166 15.58 8.67 -19.41
CA LYS A 166 17.03 8.62 -19.52
C LYS A 166 17.60 10.01 -19.27
N LYS A 167 18.50 10.11 -18.30
CA LYS A 167 19.24 11.35 -18.00
C LYS A 167 20.11 11.72 -19.22
N LYS A 168 20.06 12.96 -19.64
CA LYS A 168 20.89 13.52 -20.72
C LYS A 168 22.34 13.69 -20.29
#